data_8d05fe95c210e21d96eda3bcd396fa92
#
_entry.id   8d05fe95c210e21d96eda3bcd396fa92
#
_cell.length_a   1.000
_cell.length_b   1.000
_cell.length_c   1.000
_cell.angle_alpha   90.00
_cell.angle_beta   90.00
_cell.angle_gamma   90.00
#
_symmetry.space_group_name_H-M   'P 1'
#
loop_
_entity.id
_entity.type
_entity.pdbx_description
1 polymer ?
#
loop_
_entity_poly.entity_id
_entity_poly.type
_entity_poly.pdbx_seq_one_letter_code
_entity_poly.pdbx_strand_id
1 'polypeptide(L)'
;MYKGFTDFIKDKNKICIIQAENPDGDSLGSAFALDYLLEGKEVSLYCPVDIPKYLHYFTDWSRVTNEFDYRADGYIIVDTAAEVLLSKLLDDTAIKNRLYSAPVLVIDHHETEDDLNFEHEKIIEVRPACAELIYEIATEAGMKIGIEAAEAIFQGILSDTLGFTSSAVTARTFEIAANLTKIGASAAELEERRREFMKKSQRILDYKADLIKRIEYSLDGELATVHIPWDDIREYSDEYNPNVLILEELRLVEGVKVAVAVKTYPDGKVTGKIRCASGAGIADKIAGYFGGGGHPFAAGFRTYDTSYDEVLADLVNIIPQLLREAENE
;
A
#
# COMPACT_ATOMS: atom_id res chain seq x y z
N MET A 1 24.88 11.31 7.47
CA MET A 1 24.43 10.56 6.29
C MET A 1 23.27 11.30 5.64
N TYR A 2 22.26 11.76 6.39
CA TYR A 2 21.06 12.44 5.90
C TYR A 2 21.12 13.97 5.95
N LYS A 3 22.31 14.54 5.72
CA LYS A 3 22.51 16.00 5.70
C LYS A 3 21.60 16.71 4.66
N GLY A 4 21.31 16.05 3.55
CA GLY A 4 20.38 16.56 2.52
C GLY A 4 19.01 16.92 3.10
N PHE A 5 18.45 16.13 4.02
CA PHE A 5 17.18 16.45 4.66
C PHE A 5 17.24 17.76 5.48
N THR A 6 18.26 17.91 6.34
CA THR A 6 18.40 19.10 7.17
C THR A 6 18.68 20.35 6.33
N ASP A 7 19.48 20.22 5.28
CA ASP A 7 19.74 21.31 4.33
C ASP A 7 18.46 21.68 3.56
N PHE A 8 17.69 20.68 3.11
CA PHE A 8 16.41 20.91 2.40
C PHE A 8 15.39 21.68 3.24
N ILE A 9 15.20 21.30 4.51
CA ILE A 9 14.16 21.92 5.36
C ILE A 9 14.57 23.26 5.96
N LYS A 10 15.88 23.58 5.96
CA LYS A 10 16.45 24.69 6.75
C LYS A 10 15.82 26.07 6.47
N ASP A 11 15.67 26.41 5.20
CA ASP A 11 15.20 27.73 4.75
C ASP A 11 13.72 27.75 4.37
N LYS A 12 12.98 26.66 4.64
CA LYS A 12 11.56 26.54 4.31
C LYS A 12 10.70 26.72 5.57
N ASN A 13 9.70 27.58 5.47
CA ASN A 13 8.73 27.81 6.55
C ASN A 13 7.47 26.98 6.33
N LYS A 14 7.13 26.71 5.06
CA LYS A 14 5.93 25.98 4.67
C LYS A 14 6.28 24.80 3.77
N ILE A 15 5.93 23.60 4.19
CA ILE A 15 6.23 22.35 3.49
C ILE A 15 4.93 21.60 3.21
N CYS A 16 4.77 21.13 1.96
CA CYS A 16 3.69 20.22 1.60
C CYS A 16 4.26 18.80 1.49
N ILE A 17 3.70 17.86 2.27
CA ILE A 17 4.04 16.44 2.21
C ILE A 17 3.05 15.75 1.30
N ILE A 18 3.55 15.04 0.30
CA ILE A 18 2.79 14.44 -0.78
C ILE A 18 2.86 12.92 -0.68
N GLN A 19 1.70 12.27 -0.75
CA GLN A 19 1.55 10.82 -0.82
C GLN A 19 1.12 10.37 -2.22
N ALA A 20 1.37 9.10 -2.53
CA ALA A 20 0.93 8.43 -3.75
C ALA A 20 -0.62 8.34 -3.86
N GLU A 21 -1.12 7.99 -5.05
CA GLU A 21 -2.57 7.81 -5.31
C GLU A 21 -3.16 6.49 -4.76
N ASN A 22 -2.34 5.66 -4.14
CA ASN A 22 -2.74 4.43 -3.47
C ASN A 22 -2.18 4.40 -2.03
N PRO A 23 -2.57 5.38 -1.18
CA PRO A 23 -2.00 5.51 0.15
C PRO A 23 -2.22 4.23 0.97
N ASP A 24 -1.21 3.88 1.73
CA ASP A 24 -1.23 2.78 2.68
C ASP A 24 -0.79 3.23 4.08
N GLY A 25 -0.51 2.28 4.97
CA GLY A 25 -0.16 2.64 6.34
C GLY A 25 1.26 3.16 6.49
N ASP A 26 2.18 2.82 5.57
CA ASP A 26 3.54 3.35 5.62
C ASP A 26 3.61 4.77 5.04
N SER A 27 2.99 5.00 3.88
CA SER A 27 2.93 6.35 3.30
C SER A 27 2.25 7.34 4.24
N LEU A 28 1.14 6.92 4.89
CA LEU A 28 0.40 7.77 5.83
C LEU A 28 1.19 7.97 7.13
N GLY A 29 1.78 6.91 7.69
CA GLY A 29 2.64 6.98 8.87
C GLY A 29 3.86 7.86 8.65
N SER A 30 4.50 7.75 7.48
CA SER A 30 5.62 8.56 7.04
C SER A 30 5.25 10.04 6.92
N ALA A 31 4.09 10.35 6.32
CA ALA A 31 3.62 11.73 6.20
C ALA A 31 3.34 12.36 7.56
N PHE A 32 2.67 11.67 8.48
CA PHE A 32 2.41 12.17 9.83
C PHE A 32 3.69 12.28 10.67
N ALA A 33 4.61 11.30 10.54
CA ALA A 33 5.88 11.37 11.24
C ALA A 33 6.64 12.65 10.89
N LEU A 34 6.74 12.98 9.60
CA LEU A 34 7.37 14.21 9.15
C LEU A 34 6.63 15.46 9.64
N ASP A 35 5.31 15.48 9.59
CA ASP A 35 4.52 16.59 10.10
C ASP A 35 4.84 16.90 11.57
N TYR A 36 4.84 15.86 12.42
CA TYR A 36 5.17 16.01 13.84
C TYR A 36 6.66 16.34 14.10
N LEU A 37 7.56 15.87 13.25
CA LEU A 37 8.99 16.15 13.35
C LEU A 37 9.36 17.57 12.91
N LEU A 38 8.58 18.17 12.01
CA LEU A 38 8.80 19.52 11.47
C LEU A 38 8.20 20.61 12.38
N GLU A 39 8.28 20.43 13.70
CA GLU A 39 7.80 21.40 14.69
C GLU A 39 8.28 22.82 14.39
N GLY A 40 7.36 23.78 14.40
CA GLY A 40 7.63 25.19 14.11
C GLY A 40 7.56 25.55 12.61
N LYS A 41 7.24 24.59 11.73
CA LYS A 41 6.94 24.84 10.32
C LYS A 41 5.44 24.70 10.05
N GLU A 42 4.95 25.38 9.02
CA GLU A 42 3.61 25.14 8.51
C GLU A 42 3.64 23.90 7.58
N VAL A 43 2.94 22.84 7.96
CA VAL A 43 2.90 21.60 7.17
C VAL A 43 1.50 21.36 6.64
N SER A 44 1.39 21.10 5.34
CA SER A 44 0.18 20.59 4.69
C SER A 44 0.41 19.15 4.22
N LEU A 45 -0.63 18.31 4.37
CA LEU A 45 -0.62 16.90 4.00
C LEU A 45 -1.53 16.71 2.78
N TYR A 46 -0.96 16.27 1.67
CA TYR A 46 -1.66 16.11 0.41
C TYR A 46 -1.68 14.65 -0.04
N CYS A 47 -2.84 14.19 -0.47
CA CYS A 47 -3.02 12.95 -1.21
C CYS A 47 -4.01 13.19 -2.36
N PRO A 48 -3.74 12.74 -3.61
CA PRO A 48 -4.64 12.99 -4.75
C PRO A 48 -5.96 12.21 -4.69
N VAL A 49 -6.14 11.39 -3.67
CA VAL A 49 -7.35 10.59 -3.42
C VAL A 49 -7.77 10.70 -1.96
N ASP A 50 -9.04 10.43 -1.68
CA ASP A 50 -9.54 10.33 -0.31
C ASP A 50 -8.86 9.18 0.41
N ILE A 51 -8.51 9.40 1.68
CA ILE A 51 -7.89 8.37 2.51
C ILE A 51 -8.88 7.21 2.72
N PRO A 52 -8.51 5.97 2.34
CA PRO A 52 -9.40 4.82 2.48
C PRO A 52 -9.83 4.56 3.93
N LYS A 53 -11.06 4.14 4.14
CA LYS A 53 -11.63 3.88 5.48
C LYS A 53 -10.78 2.96 6.35
N TYR A 54 -10.10 1.99 5.76
CA TYR A 54 -9.26 1.06 6.51
C TYR A 54 -8.00 1.72 7.11
N LEU A 55 -7.67 2.95 6.70
CA LEU A 55 -6.58 3.77 7.26
C LEU A 55 -7.08 4.82 8.27
N HIS A 56 -8.39 4.96 8.49
CA HIS A 56 -8.93 5.94 9.44
C HIS A 56 -8.59 5.65 10.90
N TYR A 57 -7.87 4.58 11.18
CA TYR A 57 -7.30 4.33 12.50
C TYR A 57 -6.09 5.23 12.84
N PHE A 58 -5.50 5.89 11.86
CA PHE A 58 -4.59 7.02 12.10
C PHE A 58 -5.39 8.19 12.66
N THR A 59 -4.99 8.70 13.82
CA THR A 59 -5.80 9.69 14.57
C THR A 59 -6.10 10.94 13.73
N ASP A 60 -5.14 11.40 12.96
CA ASP A 60 -5.22 12.66 12.20
C ASP A 60 -5.47 12.46 10.70
N TRP A 61 -5.99 11.30 10.28
CA TRP A 61 -6.22 10.98 8.87
C TRP A 61 -7.00 12.08 8.11
N SER A 62 -7.93 12.78 8.79
CA SER A 62 -8.75 13.84 8.21
C SER A 62 -7.99 15.14 7.92
N ARG A 63 -6.73 15.27 8.36
CA ARG A 63 -5.84 16.41 8.02
C ARG A 63 -5.22 16.25 6.63
N VAL A 64 -5.22 15.03 6.09
CA VAL A 64 -4.80 14.78 4.70
C VAL A 64 -5.92 15.22 3.77
N THR A 65 -5.60 16.09 2.82
CA THR A 65 -6.58 16.65 1.89
C THR A 65 -6.15 16.43 0.43
N ASN A 66 -7.09 16.53 -0.49
CA ASN A 66 -6.83 16.56 -1.93
C ASN A 66 -6.72 18.01 -2.48
N GLU A 67 -6.59 18.99 -1.59
CA GLU A 67 -6.33 20.38 -1.94
C GLU A 67 -4.81 20.62 -1.94
N PHE A 68 -4.23 20.77 -3.13
CA PHE A 68 -2.78 20.98 -3.28
C PHE A 68 -2.35 22.36 -2.81
N ASP A 69 -1.32 22.42 -1.98
CA ASP A 69 -0.80 23.69 -1.47
C ASP A 69 0.25 24.32 -2.39
N TYR A 70 -0.20 25.17 -3.29
CA TYR A 70 0.67 25.92 -4.22
C TYR A 70 1.59 26.95 -3.55
N ARG A 71 1.38 27.25 -2.27
CA ARG A 71 2.16 28.27 -1.52
C ARG A 71 3.25 27.66 -0.66
N ALA A 72 3.44 26.35 -0.70
CA ALA A 72 4.53 25.70 0.00
C ALA A 72 5.90 26.14 -0.56
N ASP A 73 6.87 26.34 0.34
CA ASP A 73 8.26 26.70 -0.02
C ASP A 73 9.02 25.47 -0.54
N GLY A 74 8.57 24.27 -0.25
CA GLY A 74 9.10 23.00 -0.74
C GLY A 74 8.13 21.85 -0.55
N TYR A 75 8.37 20.78 -1.29
CA TYR A 75 7.53 19.58 -1.33
C TYR A 75 8.35 18.38 -0.93
N ILE A 76 7.78 17.50 -0.11
CA ILE A 76 8.38 16.21 0.26
C ILE A 76 7.44 15.11 -0.23
N ILE A 77 7.90 14.28 -1.16
CA ILE A 77 7.19 13.08 -1.61
C ILE A 77 7.67 11.93 -0.73
N VAL A 78 6.74 11.18 -0.16
CA VAL A 78 7.06 10.05 0.72
C VAL A 78 6.59 8.73 0.11
N ASP A 79 7.40 7.70 0.34
CA ASP A 79 7.06 6.30 0.09
C ASP A 79 6.84 5.95 -1.39
N THR A 80 7.38 6.76 -2.29
CA THR A 80 7.44 6.45 -3.72
C THR A 80 8.40 7.37 -4.46
N ALA A 81 9.11 6.81 -5.43
CA ALA A 81 9.85 7.54 -6.47
C ALA A 81 9.35 7.14 -7.89
N ALA A 82 8.19 6.48 -7.99
CA ALA A 82 7.65 5.98 -9.25
C ALA A 82 6.58 6.92 -9.83
N GLU A 83 6.81 7.43 -11.07
CA GLU A 83 5.88 8.35 -11.76
C GLU A 83 4.47 7.75 -11.89
N VAL A 84 4.37 6.44 -12.14
CA VAL A 84 3.08 5.74 -12.29
C VAL A 84 2.20 5.84 -11.03
N LEU A 85 2.79 5.93 -9.84
CA LEU A 85 2.07 6.08 -8.56
C LEU A 85 1.70 7.52 -8.24
N LEU A 86 2.21 8.48 -9.02
CA LEU A 86 1.91 9.89 -8.94
C LEU A 86 1.11 10.38 -10.17
N SER A 87 0.55 9.45 -10.97
CA SER A 87 -0.09 9.79 -12.24
C SER A 87 -1.24 10.78 -12.06
N LYS A 88 -2.13 10.60 -11.09
CA LYS A 88 -3.24 11.53 -10.80
C LYS A 88 -2.77 12.92 -10.40
N LEU A 89 -1.68 13.00 -9.65
CA LEU A 89 -1.06 14.26 -9.27
C LEU A 89 -0.43 14.94 -10.49
N LEU A 90 0.26 14.20 -11.35
CA LEU A 90 0.96 14.70 -12.51
C LEU A 90 0.05 14.95 -13.73
N ASP A 91 -1.17 14.40 -13.74
CA ASP A 91 -2.22 14.71 -14.73
C ASP A 91 -2.77 16.14 -14.53
N ASP A 92 -2.71 16.69 -13.30
CA ASP A 92 -3.02 18.10 -13.08
C ASP A 92 -1.84 18.98 -13.54
N THR A 93 -2.07 19.70 -14.64
CA THR A 93 -1.04 20.55 -15.25
C THR A 93 -0.51 21.64 -14.31
N ALA A 94 -1.34 22.18 -13.41
CA ALA A 94 -0.92 23.22 -12.48
C ALA A 94 -0.01 22.64 -11.39
N ILE A 95 -0.36 21.49 -10.85
CA ILE A 95 0.47 20.75 -9.87
C ILE A 95 1.80 20.35 -10.52
N LYS A 96 1.74 19.73 -11.69
CA LYS A 96 2.92 19.34 -12.46
C LYS A 96 3.88 20.52 -12.64
N ASN A 97 3.40 21.64 -13.16
CA ASN A 97 4.21 22.85 -13.36
C ASN A 97 4.81 23.37 -12.04
N ARG A 98 4.08 23.24 -10.93
CA ARG A 98 4.57 23.65 -9.62
C ARG A 98 5.73 22.75 -9.17
N LEU A 99 5.61 21.43 -9.28
CA LEU A 99 6.69 20.49 -8.91
C LEU A 99 7.92 20.65 -9.80
N TYR A 100 7.75 20.96 -11.09
CA TYR A 100 8.86 21.23 -12.01
C TYR A 100 9.62 22.55 -11.71
N SER A 101 9.05 23.44 -10.92
CA SER A 101 9.63 24.76 -10.62
C SER A 101 10.00 24.99 -9.16
N ALA A 102 9.64 24.08 -8.27
CA ALA A 102 9.83 24.21 -6.84
C ALA A 102 10.87 23.20 -6.32
N PRO A 103 11.48 23.48 -5.15
CA PRO A 103 12.30 22.47 -4.48
C PRO A 103 11.46 21.25 -4.07
N VAL A 104 11.89 20.06 -4.49
CA VAL A 104 11.27 18.78 -4.13
C VAL A 104 12.31 17.87 -3.50
N LEU A 105 11.92 17.15 -2.45
CA LEU A 105 12.68 16.06 -1.85
C LEU A 105 11.84 14.79 -1.92
N VAL A 106 12.43 13.69 -2.37
CA VAL A 106 11.83 12.35 -2.35
C VAL A 106 12.44 11.53 -1.23
N ILE A 107 11.62 10.91 -0.39
CA ILE A 107 12.03 9.96 0.65
C ILE A 107 11.34 8.65 0.36
N ASP A 108 12.08 7.61 -0.02
CA ASP A 108 11.54 6.33 -0.44
C ASP A 108 12.41 5.17 0.01
N HIS A 109 11.80 4.01 0.23
CA HIS A 109 12.49 2.81 0.70
C HIS A 109 12.49 1.65 -0.32
N HIS A 110 11.85 1.83 -1.46
CA HIS A 110 11.70 0.79 -2.46
C HIS A 110 12.99 0.56 -3.27
N GLU A 111 13.16 -0.68 -3.78
CA GLU A 111 14.24 -1.03 -4.72
C GLU A 111 13.99 -0.54 -6.15
N THR A 112 12.78 -0.02 -6.42
CA THR A 112 12.41 0.46 -7.76
C THR A 112 13.24 1.69 -8.15
N GLU A 113 13.59 1.77 -9.44
CA GLU A 113 14.28 2.94 -9.96
C GLU A 113 13.39 4.19 -9.84
N ASP A 114 14.04 5.30 -9.46
CA ASP A 114 13.46 6.62 -9.50
C ASP A 114 13.30 7.05 -10.96
N ASP A 115 12.06 7.15 -11.42
CA ASP A 115 11.73 7.52 -12.81
C ASP A 115 11.01 8.87 -12.93
N LEU A 116 11.04 9.70 -11.85
CA LEU A 116 10.43 11.02 -11.84
C LEU A 116 11.12 11.99 -12.80
N ASN A 117 10.36 12.58 -13.69
CA ASN A 117 10.86 13.43 -14.79
C ASN A 117 11.03 14.91 -14.42
N PHE A 118 11.12 15.28 -13.14
CA PHE A 118 11.40 16.64 -12.66
C PHE A 118 12.60 16.67 -11.71
N GLU A 119 13.24 17.83 -11.58
CA GLU A 119 14.40 18.00 -10.70
C GLU A 119 13.99 17.85 -9.23
N HIS A 120 14.67 16.98 -8.48
CA HIS A 120 14.43 16.75 -7.06
C HIS A 120 15.69 16.27 -6.35
N GLU A 121 15.75 16.56 -5.06
CA GLU A 121 16.66 15.88 -4.14
C GLU A 121 16.06 14.53 -3.72
N LYS A 122 16.89 13.56 -3.34
CA LYS A 122 16.40 12.24 -2.94
C LYS A 122 17.16 11.62 -1.78
N ILE A 123 16.42 10.91 -0.95
CA ILE A 123 16.90 9.99 0.07
C ILE A 123 16.16 8.68 -0.19
N ILE A 124 16.79 7.80 -0.96
CA ILE A 124 16.21 6.50 -1.35
C ILE A 124 17.16 5.44 -0.84
N GLU A 125 16.71 4.66 0.13
CA GLU A 125 17.48 3.58 0.74
C GLU A 125 16.57 2.41 1.09
N VAL A 126 16.92 1.21 0.63
CA VAL A 126 16.14 0.00 0.91
C VAL A 126 16.03 -0.23 2.42
N ARG A 127 14.83 -0.18 2.91
CA ARG A 127 14.45 -0.41 4.30
C ARG A 127 13.15 -1.24 4.35
N PRO A 128 12.82 -1.85 5.49
CA PRO A 128 11.52 -2.53 5.66
C PRO A 128 10.30 -1.62 5.53
N ALA A 129 10.48 -0.30 5.71
CA ALA A 129 9.44 0.71 5.65
C ALA A 129 10.05 2.10 5.44
N CYS A 130 9.36 3.01 4.75
CA CYS A 130 9.73 4.42 4.63
C CYS A 130 9.74 5.11 6.00
N ALA A 131 8.81 4.76 6.87
CA ALA A 131 8.78 5.23 8.27
C ALA A 131 10.05 4.85 9.05
N GLU A 132 10.67 3.69 8.79
CA GLU A 132 11.97 3.32 9.38
C GLU A 132 13.07 4.28 8.92
N LEU A 133 13.11 4.61 7.64
CA LEU A 133 14.05 5.57 7.08
C LEU A 133 13.85 6.96 7.68
N ILE A 134 12.61 7.41 7.87
CA ILE A 134 12.30 8.68 8.53
C ILE A 134 12.77 8.71 9.99
N TYR A 135 12.63 7.59 10.73
CA TYR A 135 13.19 7.48 12.07
C TYR A 135 14.72 7.68 12.08
N GLU A 136 15.42 7.06 11.13
CA GLU A 136 16.87 7.19 11.01
C GLU A 136 17.29 8.61 10.64
N ILE A 137 16.60 9.25 9.69
CA ILE A 137 16.78 10.66 9.32
C ILE A 137 16.62 11.56 10.56
N ALA A 138 15.51 11.41 11.29
CA ALA A 138 15.22 12.22 12.47
C ALA A 138 16.28 12.05 13.57
N THR A 139 16.70 10.81 13.80
CA THR A 139 17.71 10.48 14.82
C THR A 139 19.08 11.09 14.46
N GLU A 140 19.51 10.96 13.20
CA GLU A 140 20.80 11.53 12.74
C GLU A 140 20.77 13.07 12.72
N ALA A 141 19.63 13.64 12.34
CA ALA A 141 19.43 15.09 12.39
C ALA A 141 19.33 15.66 13.81
N GLY A 142 19.31 14.81 14.84
CA GLY A 142 19.16 15.22 16.23
C GLY A 142 17.77 15.82 16.54
N MET A 143 16.76 15.47 15.76
CA MET A 143 15.39 15.93 15.96
C MET A 143 14.78 15.24 17.18
N LYS A 144 13.94 15.95 17.91
CA LYS A 144 13.19 15.37 19.03
C LYS A 144 12.02 14.58 18.48
N ILE A 145 12.02 13.28 18.69
CA ILE A 145 10.88 12.42 18.35
C ILE A 145 9.90 12.44 19.54
N GLY A 146 8.77 13.15 19.38
CA GLY A 146 7.66 13.15 20.32
C GLY A 146 6.84 11.87 20.22
N ILE A 147 5.84 11.72 21.10
CA ILE A 147 5.00 10.51 21.15
C ILE A 147 4.17 10.36 19.87
N GLU A 148 3.66 11.44 19.31
CA GLU A 148 2.84 11.46 18.09
C GLU A 148 3.70 11.00 16.88
N ALA A 149 4.91 11.53 16.75
CA ALA A 149 5.85 11.09 15.71
C ALA A 149 6.24 9.62 15.90
N ALA A 150 6.50 9.18 17.15
CA ALA A 150 6.83 7.81 17.44
C ALA A 150 5.69 6.84 17.11
N GLU A 151 4.43 7.19 17.41
CA GLU A 151 3.25 6.40 17.03
C GLU A 151 3.09 6.33 15.52
N ALA A 152 3.25 7.44 14.79
CA ALA A 152 3.14 7.48 13.34
C ALA A 152 4.21 6.61 12.67
N ILE A 153 5.47 6.72 13.09
CA ILE A 153 6.57 5.86 12.61
C ILE A 153 6.27 4.39 12.89
N PHE A 154 5.80 4.08 14.11
CA PHE A 154 5.53 2.70 14.49
C PHE A 154 4.40 2.09 13.66
N GLN A 155 3.33 2.87 13.39
CA GLN A 155 2.24 2.43 12.52
C GLN A 155 2.70 2.15 11.09
N GLY A 156 3.56 3.01 10.51
CA GLY A 156 4.17 2.79 9.19
C GLY A 156 4.96 1.48 9.17
N ILE A 157 5.87 1.29 10.13
CA ILE A 157 6.66 0.05 10.25
C ILE A 157 5.76 -1.18 10.40
N LEU A 158 4.72 -1.12 11.26
CA LEU A 158 3.79 -2.25 11.43
C LEU A 158 3.03 -2.58 10.15
N SER A 159 2.70 -1.58 9.34
CA SER A 159 1.99 -1.75 8.07
C SER A 159 2.84 -2.55 7.08
N ASP A 160 4.01 -2.07 6.75
CA ASP A 160 4.85 -2.63 5.69
C ASP A 160 5.54 -3.93 6.09
N THR A 161 5.81 -4.08 7.38
CA THR A 161 6.37 -5.32 7.91
C THR A 161 5.32 -6.38 8.22
N LEU A 162 4.04 -6.12 7.96
CA LEU A 162 2.94 -7.01 8.35
C LEU A 162 3.00 -7.41 9.84
N GLY A 163 3.27 -6.42 10.70
CA GLY A 163 3.46 -6.67 12.14
C GLY A 163 4.75 -7.42 12.46
N PHE A 164 5.86 -7.08 11.80
CA PHE A 164 7.19 -7.70 11.92
C PHE A 164 7.28 -9.14 11.41
N THR A 165 6.42 -9.55 10.47
CA THR A 165 6.41 -10.92 9.92
C THR A 165 6.88 -11.00 8.48
N SER A 166 7.16 -9.86 7.81
CA SER A 166 7.72 -9.86 6.46
C SER A 166 9.21 -10.25 6.45
N SER A 167 9.68 -10.76 5.32
CA SER A 167 11.09 -11.15 5.14
C SER A 167 12.05 -9.96 5.12
N ALA A 168 11.55 -8.74 4.96
CA ALA A 168 12.35 -7.52 4.98
C ALA A 168 12.79 -7.09 6.40
N VAL A 169 12.13 -7.63 7.46
CA VAL A 169 12.40 -7.26 8.85
C VAL A 169 13.82 -7.63 9.28
N THR A 170 14.51 -6.69 9.90
CA THR A 170 15.89 -6.84 10.38
C THR A 170 16.00 -6.68 11.90
N ALA A 171 17.15 -6.99 12.47
CA ALA A 171 17.44 -6.66 13.87
C ALA A 171 17.29 -5.16 14.14
N ARG A 172 17.66 -4.31 13.16
CA ARG A 172 17.54 -2.85 13.25
C ARG A 172 16.08 -2.41 13.38
N THR A 173 15.16 -3.03 12.66
CA THR A 173 13.73 -2.78 12.77
C THR A 173 13.21 -3.00 14.20
N PHE A 174 13.64 -4.08 14.85
CA PHE A 174 13.29 -4.35 16.26
C PHE A 174 13.92 -3.35 17.25
N GLU A 175 15.17 -2.91 17.00
CA GLU A 175 15.81 -1.86 17.81
C GLU A 175 15.03 -0.53 17.73
N ILE A 176 14.61 -0.15 16.53
CA ILE A 176 13.79 1.05 16.29
C ILE A 176 12.45 0.90 17.03
N ALA A 177 11.75 -0.22 16.86
CA ALA A 177 10.50 -0.49 17.57
C ALA A 177 10.65 -0.40 19.09
N ALA A 178 11.74 -0.95 19.64
CA ALA A 178 12.04 -0.84 21.06
C ALA A 178 12.29 0.60 21.50
N ASN A 179 12.94 1.42 20.69
CA ASN A 179 13.17 2.83 21.00
C ASN A 179 11.87 3.65 20.91
N LEU A 180 11.02 3.41 19.90
CA LEU A 180 9.70 4.03 19.79
C LEU A 180 8.81 3.69 21.01
N THR A 181 8.88 2.45 21.48
CA THR A 181 8.18 2.01 22.69
C THR A 181 8.70 2.73 23.95
N LYS A 182 10.01 2.98 24.06
CA LYS A 182 10.58 3.78 25.18
C LYS A 182 10.11 5.24 25.16
N ILE A 183 9.81 5.79 23.98
CA ILE A 183 9.25 7.14 23.84
C ILE A 183 7.79 7.15 24.31
N GLY A 184 7.08 6.03 24.19
CA GLY A 184 5.71 5.89 24.65
C GLY A 184 4.75 5.30 23.60
N ALA A 185 5.22 5.03 22.36
CA ALA A 185 4.38 4.35 21.37
C ALA A 185 4.03 2.93 21.83
N SER A 186 2.74 2.57 21.77
CA SER A 186 2.25 1.28 22.23
C SER A 186 1.73 0.45 21.06
N ALA A 187 2.46 -0.61 20.70
CA ALA A 187 2.02 -1.53 19.65
C ALA A 187 0.62 -2.12 19.93
N ALA A 188 0.30 -2.38 21.20
CA ALA A 188 -0.99 -2.93 21.61
C ALA A 188 -2.14 -1.93 21.37
N GLU A 189 -1.94 -0.64 21.72
CA GLU A 189 -2.95 0.40 21.53
C GLU A 189 -3.15 0.73 20.05
N LEU A 190 -2.04 0.79 19.27
CA LEU A 190 -2.09 1.01 17.83
C LEU A 190 -2.85 -0.12 17.12
N GLU A 191 -2.56 -1.38 17.47
CA GLU A 191 -3.23 -2.54 16.89
C GLU A 191 -4.69 -2.63 17.32
N GLU A 192 -5.05 -2.30 18.57
CA GLU A 192 -6.45 -2.26 19.02
C GLU A 192 -7.23 -1.18 18.27
N ARG A 193 -6.64 0.00 18.08
CA ARG A 193 -7.22 1.08 17.27
C ARG A 193 -7.45 0.60 15.83
N ARG A 194 -6.46 -0.06 15.22
CA ARG A 194 -6.59 -0.64 13.87
C ARG A 194 -7.73 -1.66 13.80
N ARG A 195 -7.84 -2.55 14.79
CA ARG A 195 -8.91 -3.56 14.86
C ARG A 195 -10.30 -2.95 14.96
N GLU A 196 -10.47 -1.85 15.69
CA GLU A 196 -11.75 -1.13 15.76
C GLU A 196 -12.23 -0.71 14.36
N PHE A 197 -11.35 -0.15 13.53
CA PHE A 197 -11.68 0.26 12.16
C PHE A 197 -11.79 -0.92 11.18
N MET A 198 -11.28 -2.09 11.53
CA MET A 198 -11.42 -3.30 10.72
C MET A 198 -12.63 -4.17 11.11
N LYS A 199 -13.42 -3.74 12.11
CA LYS A 199 -14.66 -4.41 12.49
C LYS A 199 -15.62 -4.48 11.30
N LYS A 200 -16.24 -5.63 11.16
CA LYS A 200 -17.24 -5.91 10.13
C LYS A 200 -18.62 -6.00 10.76
N SER A 201 -19.63 -5.53 10.06
CA SER A 201 -21.02 -5.76 10.44
C SER A 201 -21.35 -7.25 10.35
N GLN A 202 -22.42 -7.67 11.04
CA GLN A 202 -22.95 -9.03 10.90
C GLN A 202 -23.29 -9.32 9.42
N ARG A 203 -23.88 -8.36 8.72
CA ARG A 203 -24.20 -8.46 7.29
C ARG A 203 -22.98 -8.80 6.43
N ILE A 204 -21.84 -8.18 6.68
CA ILE A 204 -20.57 -8.46 5.98
C ILE A 204 -20.02 -9.83 6.34
N LEU A 205 -20.17 -10.30 7.60
CA LEU A 205 -19.77 -11.64 7.99
C LEU A 205 -20.67 -12.72 7.36
N ASP A 206 -21.98 -12.48 7.26
CA ASP A 206 -22.91 -13.38 6.57
C ASP A 206 -22.55 -13.46 5.08
N TYR A 207 -22.27 -12.32 4.44
CA TYR A 207 -21.80 -12.28 3.05
C TYR A 207 -20.46 -13.01 2.87
N LYS A 208 -19.52 -12.88 3.81
CA LYS A 208 -18.26 -13.67 3.79
C LYS A 208 -18.52 -15.16 3.81
N ALA A 209 -19.48 -15.61 4.63
CA ALA A 209 -19.87 -17.02 4.67
C ALA A 209 -20.45 -17.50 3.34
N ASP A 210 -21.21 -16.64 2.63
CA ASP A 210 -21.73 -16.97 1.31
C ASP A 210 -20.62 -16.99 0.23
N LEU A 211 -19.64 -16.09 0.31
CA LEU A 211 -18.46 -16.16 -0.57
C LEU A 211 -17.66 -17.45 -0.35
N ILE A 212 -17.46 -17.86 0.90
CA ILE A 212 -16.78 -19.12 1.22
C ILE A 212 -17.49 -20.33 0.60
N LYS A 213 -18.81 -20.37 0.61
CA LYS A 213 -19.60 -21.45 -0.02
C LYS A 213 -19.49 -21.47 -1.56
N ARG A 214 -19.11 -20.35 -2.17
CA ARG A 214 -18.95 -20.21 -3.64
C ARG A 214 -17.53 -20.51 -4.10
N ILE A 215 -16.60 -20.88 -3.19
CA ILE A 215 -15.24 -21.23 -3.58
C ILE A 215 -15.27 -22.47 -4.47
N GLU A 216 -14.65 -22.37 -5.61
CA GLU A 216 -14.43 -23.47 -6.54
C GLU A 216 -12.96 -23.89 -6.52
N TYR A 217 -12.73 -25.20 -6.49
CA TYR A 217 -11.38 -25.77 -6.50
C TYR A 217 -11.13 -26.48 -7.82
N SER A 218 -9.98 -26.22 -8.44
CA SER A 218 -9.51 -26.83 -9.67
C SER A 218 -8.05 -27.28 -9.53
N LEU A 219 -7.53 -28.00 -10.53
CA LEU A 219 -6.14 -28.48 -10.56
C LEU A 219 -5.78 -29.29 -9.28
N ASP A 220 -6.61 -30.29 -8.96
CA ASP A 220 -6.45 -31.14 -7.77
C ASP A 220 -6.37 -30.34 -6.44
N GLY A 221 -7.01 -29.15 -6.41
CA GLY A 221 -7.05 -28.28 -5.24
C GLY A 221 -5.96 -27.19 -5.22
N GLU A 222 -5.05 -27.16 -6.17
CA GLU A 222 -4.00 -26.14 -6.22
C GLU A 222 -4.50 -24.73 -6.62
N LEU A 223 -5.64 -24.65 -7.32
CA LEU A 223 -6.31 -23.41 -7.67
C LEU A 223 -7.62 -23.27 -6.92
N ALA A 224 -7.79 -22.19 -6.16
CA ALA A 224 -9.04 -21.78 -5.55
C ALA A 224 -9.54 -20.47 -6.21
N THR A 225 -10.79 -20.46 -6.66
CA THR A 225 -11.40 -19.29 -7.29
C THR A 225 -12.72 -18.93 -6.60
N VAL A 226 -13.11 -17.66 -6.68
CA VAL A 226 -14.42 -17.19 -6.25
C VAL A 226 -14.95 -16.13 -7.22
N HIS A 227 -16.21 -16.31 -7.64
CA HIS A 227 -16.91 -15.33 -8.45
C HIS A 227 -17.63 -14.29 -7.58
N ILE A 228 -17.43 -13.02 -7.90
CA ILE A 228 -18.07 -11.87 -7.27
C ILE A 228 -18.84 -11.10 -8.36
N PRO A 229 -20.13 -11.36 -8.55
CA PRO A 229 -20.93 -10.71 -9.58
C PRO A 229 -21.22 -9.24 -9.24
N TRP A 230 -21.67 -8.49 -10.23
CA TRP A 230 -21.99 -7.06 -10.09
C TRP A 230 -22.99 -6.75 -8.97
N ASP A 231 -23.97 -7.59 -8.77
CA ASP A 231 -24.96 -7.37 -7.70
C ASP A 231 -24.31 -7.38 -6.33
N ASP A 232 -23.37 -8.28 -6.07
CA ASP A 232 -22.59 -8.30 -4.82
C ASP A 232 -21.70 -7.07 -4.71
N ILE A 233 -21.05 -6.67 -5.82
CA ILE A 233 -20.17 -5.48 -5.82
C ILE A 233 -20.98 -4.25 -5.44
N ARG A 234 -22.13 -4.05 -6.07
CA ARG A 234 -23.03 -2.92 -5.81
C ARG A 234 -23.58 -2.93 -4.40
N GLU A 235 -23.89 -4.12 -3.86
CA GLU A 235 -24.51 -4.25 -2.56
C GLU A 235 -23.54 -4.09 -1.39
N TYR A 236 -22.30 -4.59 -1.53
CA TYR A 236 -21.38 -4.72 -0.39
C TYR A 236 -20.12 -3.84 -0.47
N SER A 237 -19.71 -3.35 -1.66
CA SER A 237 -18.42 -2.67 -1.82
C SER A 237 -18.30 -1.36 -1.06
N ASP A 238 -19.39 -0.65 -0.83
CA ASP A 238 -19.41 0.61 -0.06
C ASP A 238 -19.08 0.37 1.43
N GLU A 239 -19.45 -0.81 1.95
CA GLU A 239 -19.18 -1.18 3.35
C GLU A 239 -17.85 -1.93 3.47
N TYR A 240 -17.57 -2.87 2.56
CA TYR A 240 -16.34 -3.65 2.56
C TYR A 240 -16.02 -4.20 1.17
N ASN A 241 -14.74 -4.13 0.76
CA ASN A 241 -14.32 -4.67 -0.53
C ASN A 241 -14.38 -6.21 -0.53
N PRO A 242 -15.22 -6.84 -1.37
CA PRO A 242 -15.37 -8.30 -1.42
C PRO A 242 -14.06 -9.07 -1.67
N ASN A 243 -13.15 -8.55 -2.49
CA ASN A 243 -11.85 -9.20 -2.72
C ASN A 243 -11.03 -9.33 -1.43
N VAL A 244 -10.99 -8.24 -0.65
CA VAL A 244 -10.25 -8.21 0.62
C VAL A 244 -10.90 -9.13 1.65
N LEU A 245 -12.22 -9.32 1.54
CA LEU A 245 -12.98 -10.14 2.48
C LEU A 245 -12.67 -11.63 2.37
N ILE A 246 -12.34 -12.12 1.15
CA ILE A 246 -12.27 -13.56 0.86
C ILE A 246 -10.88 -14.04 0.44
N LEU A 247 -10.06 -13.19 -0.17
CA LEU A 247 -8.86 -13.65 -0.88
C LEU A 247 -7.81 -14.28 0.06
N GLU A 248 -7.66 -13.77 1.27
CA GLU A 248 -6.75 -14.37 2.26
C GLU A 248 -7.25 -15.73 2.76
N GLU A 249 -8.57 -15.92 2.88
CA GLU A 249 -9.14 -17.21 3.27
C GLU A 249 -8.85 -18.28 2.21
N LEU A 250 -8.99 -17.91 0.91
CA LEU A 250 -8.66 -18.83 -0.17
C LEU A 250 -7.19 -19.28 -0.13
N ARG A 251 -6.28 -18.33 0.12
CA ARG A 251 -4.82 -18.60 0.19
C ARG A 251 -4.44 -19.49 1.36
N LEU A 252 -5.22 -19.50 2.44
CA LEU A 252 -4.96 -20.29 3.65
C LEU A 252 -5.55 -21.72 3.60
N VAL A 253 -6.20 -22.10 2.50
CA VAL A 253 -6.67 -23.47 2.32
C VAL A 253 -5.49 -24.40 2.02
N GLU A 254 -5.42 -25.53 2.73
CA GLU A 254 -4.36 -26.53 2.53
C GLU A 254 -4.32 -27.02 1.08
N GLY A 255 -3.13 -27.03 0.47
CA GLY A 255 -2.91 -27.43 -0.91
C GLY A 255 -3.11 -26.34 -1.95
N VAL A 256 -3.75 -25.22 -1.61
CA VAL A 256 -3.94 -24.11 -2.55
C VAL A 256 -2.61 -23.39 -2.79
N LYS A 257 -2.17 -23.38 -4.04
CA LYS A 257 -1.01 -22.62 -4.52
C LYS A 257 -1.40 -21.25 -5.06
N VAL A 258 -2.55 -21.16 -5.73
CA VAL A 258 -3.05 -19.93 -6.37
C VAL A 258 -4.50 -19.69 -5.95
N ALA A 259 -4.76 -18.47 -5.46
CA ALA A 259 -6.08 -17.99 -5.07
C ALA A 259 -6.48 -16.81 -5.97
N VAL A 260 -7.67 -16.85 -6.57
CA VAL A 260 -8.16 -15.80 -7.48
C VAL A 260 -9.59 -15.40 -7.13
N ALA A 261 -9.81 -14.10 -6.86
CA ALA A 261 -11.14 -13.52 -6.75
C ALA A 261 -11.45 -12.72 -8.03
N VAL A 262 -12.52 -13.12 -8.72
CA VAL A 262 -12.91 -12.56 -10.02
C VAL A 262 -14.19 -11.75 -9.88
N LYS A 263 -14.15 -10.47 -10.23
CA LYS A 263 -15.30 -9.56 -10.28
C LYS A 263 -15.76 -9.38 -11.71
N THR A 264 -17.06 -9.48 -11.93
CA THR A 264 -17.69 -9.22 -13.25
C THR A 264 -18.62 -8.00 -13.18
N TYR A 265 -18.62 -7.20 -14.25
CA TYR A 265 -19.34 -5.93 -14.33
C TYR A 265 -20.28 -5.93 -15.56
N PRO A 266 -21.37 -5.11 -15.55
CA PRO A 266 -22.35 -5.07 -16.64
C PRO A 266 -21.81 -4.55 -17.97
N ASP A 267 -20.71 -3.79 -17.94
CA ASP A 267 -20.04 -3.21 -19.11
C ASP A 267 -19.08 -4.20 -19.80
N GLY A 268 -19.15 -5.49 -19.45
CA GLY A 268 -18.24 -6.53 -19.97
C GLY A 268 -16.84 -6.50 -19.35
N LYS A 269 -16.59 -5.60 -18.39
CA LYS A 269 -15.35 -5.58 -17.64
C LYS A 269 -15.28 -6.75 -16.66
N VAL A 270 -14.12 -7.41 -16.61
CA VAL A 270 -13.77 -8.41 -15.61
C VAL A 270 -12.47 -8.01 -14.94
N THR A 271 -12.40 -8.13 -13.61
CA THR A 271 -11.17 -7.90 -12.87
C THR A 271 -10.84 -9.09 -11.99
N GLY A 272 -9.58 -9.49 -11.98
CA GLY A 272 -9.06 -10.54 -11.10
C GLY A 272 -8.04 -9.99 -10.11
N LYS A 273 -8.13 -10.46 -8.88
CA LYS A 273 -7.09 -10.29 -7.87
C LYS A 273 -6.52 -11.65 -7.52
N ILE A 274 -5.20 -11.75 -7.55
CA ILE A 274 -4.46 -13.01 -7.41
C ILE A 274 -3.60 -12.95 -6.16
N ARG A 275 -3.54 -14.07 -5.44
CA ARG A 275 -2.58 -14.31 -4.37
C ARG A 275 -1.98 -15.69 -4.57
N CYS A 276 -0.67 -15.81 -4.38
CA CYS A 276 0.03 -17.09 -4.41
C CYS A 276 0.52 -17.46 -3.01
N ALA A 277 0.54 -18.76 -2.73
CA ALA A 277 1.16 -19.31 -1.54
C ALA A 277 2.70 -19.17 -1.63
N SER A 278 3.39 -19.29 -0.49
CA SER A 278 4.84 -19.37 -0.45
C SER A 278 5.34 -20.53 -1.32
N GLY A 279 6.31 -20.25 -2.19
CA GLY A 279 6.84 -21.23 -3.15
C GLY A 279 6.09 -21.31 -4.49
N ALA A 280 5.03 -20.53 -4.70
CA ALA A 280 4.28 -20.47 -5.97
C ALA A 280 4.17 -19.04 -6.50
N GLY A 281 5.29 -18.32 -6.57
CA GLY A 281 5.37 -16.91 -6.96
C GLY A 281 5.13 -16.66 -8.45
N ILE A 282 3.90 -16.82 -8.93
CA ILE A 282 3.51 -16.69 -10.35
C ILE A 282 2.35 -15.71 -10.57
N ALA A 283 1.95 -14.95 -9.56
CA ALA A 283 0.77 -14.09 -9.67
C ALA A 283 0.94 -13.01 -10.75
N ASP A 284 2.11 -12.43 -10.88
CA ASP A 284 2.49 -11.45 -11.90
C ASP A 284 2.44 -12.04 -13.32
N LYS A 285 2.95 -13.28 -13.49
CA LYS A 285 2.91 -14.01 -14.77
C LYS A 285 1.45 -14.30 -15.17
N ILE A 286 0.59 -14.73 -14.20
CA ILE A 286 -0.85 -14.93 -14.45
C ILE A 286 -1.52 -13.61 -14.82
N ALA A 287 -1.29 -12.56 -14.05
CA ALA A 287 -1.87 -11.25 -14.34
C ALA A 287 -1.43 -10.72 -15.71
N GLY A 288 -0.15 -10.90 -16.07
CA GLY A 288 0.41 -10.53 -17.38
C GLY A 288 -0.30 -11.20 -18.56
N TYR A 289 -0.70 -12.48 -18.42
CA TYR A 289 -1.51 -13.16 -19.44
C TYR A 289 -2.81 -12.42 -19.78
N PHE A 290 -3.46 -11.81 -18.79
CA PHE A 290 -4.66 -11.01 -18.94
C PHE A 290 -4.40 -9.51 -19.13
N GLY A 291 -3.14 -9.10 -19.42
CA GLY A 291 -2.77 -7.69 -19.61
C GLY A 291 -2.67 -6.88 -18.32
N GLY A 292 -2.54 -7.55 -17.18
CA GLY A 292 -2.32 -6.94 -15.87
C GLY A 292 -0.89 -7.06 -15.38
N GLY A 293 -0.68 -6.92 -14.06
CA GLY A 293 0.64 -7.00 -13.44
C GLY A 293 0.59 -7.00 -11.92
N GLY A 294 1.77 -6.96 -11.31
CA GLY A 294 1.95 -6.94 -9.85
C GLY A 294 3.22 -7.68 -9.44
N HIS A 295 3.23 -8.13 -8.20
CA HIS A 295 4.33 -8.91 -7.64
C HIS A 295 4.10 -10.43 -7.82
N PRO A 296 5.13 -11.27 -7.74
CA PRO A 296 5.00 -12.72 -7.87
C PRO A 296 3.98 -13.37 -6.93
N PHE A 297 3.75 -12.79 -5.75
CA PHE A 297 2.80 -13.31 -4.76
C PHE A 297 1.47 -12.55 -4.71
N ALA A 298 1.36 -11.38 -5.35
CA ALA A 298 0.19 -10.52 -5.30
C ALA A 298 0.06 -9.68 -6.56
N ALA A 299 -0.91 -9.99 -7.39
CA ALA A 299 -1.12 -9.30 -8.67
C ALA A 299 -2.60 -9.11 -8.97
N GLY A 300 -2.88 -8.41 -10.05
CA GLY A 300 -4.24 -8.25 -10.52
C GLY A 300 -4.31 -7.92 -12.00
N PHE A 301 -5.48 -8.18 -12.59
CA PHE A 301 -5.72 -7.88 -13.99
C PHE A 301 -7.09 -7.22 -14.19
N ARG A 302 -7.22 -6.60 -15.34
CA ARG A 302 -8.49 -6.09 -15.89
C ARG A 302 -8.55 -6.49 -17.36
N THR A 303 -9.64 -7.13 -17.73
CA THR A 303 -9.94 -7.51 -19.10
C THR A 303 -11.37 -7.15 -19.45
N TYR A 304 -11.75 -7.25 -20.72
CA TYR A 304 -13.06 -6.90 -21.24
C TYR A 304 -13.54 -7.99 -22.20
N ASP A 305 -14.84 -7.99 -22.47
CA ASP A 305 -15.47 -8.89 -23.45
C ASP A 305 -15.22 -10.38 -23.16
N THR A 306 -15.17 -10.74 -21.86
CA THR A 306 -15.01 -12.12 -21.39
C THR A 306 -15.95 -12.40 -20.21
N SER A 307 -16.16 -13.66 -19.91
CA SER A 307 -16.97 -14.13 -18.77
C SER A 307 -16.12 -14.71 -17.65
N TYR A 308 -16.74 -14.95 -16.49
CA TYR A 308 -16.08 -15.68 -15.40
C TYR A 308 -15.62 -17.07 -15.84
N ASP A 309 -16.48 -17.81 -16.57
CA ASP A 309 -16.19 -19.18 -16.99
C ASP A 309 -15.01 -19.24 -17.98
N GLU A 310 -14.89 -18.27 -18.89
CA GLU A 310 -13.75 -18.15 -19.79
C GLU A 310 -12.46 -17.83 -19.04
N VAL A 311 -12.50 -16.89 -18.08
CA VAL A 311 -11.35 -16.59 -17.22
C VAL A 311 -10.95 -17.83 -16.41
N LEU A 312 -11.90 -18.57 -15.86
CA LEU A 312 -11.62 -19.81 -15.11
C LEU A 312 -10.95 -20.86 -16.01
N ALA A 313 -11.46 -21.04 -17.23
CA ALA A 313 -10.88 -21.98 -18.21
C ALA A 313 -9.43 -21.58 -18.57
N ASP A 314 -9.17 -20.31 -18.80
CA ASP A 314 -7.83 -19.80 -19.06
C ASP A 314 -6.88 -20.03 -17.86
N LEU A 315 -7.33 -19.72 -16.63
CA LEU A 315 -6.56 -19.99 -15.40
C LEU A 315 -6.19 -21.47 -15.28
N VAL A 316 -7.15 -22.37 -15.48
CA VAL A 316 -6.92 -23.83 -15.43
C VAL A 316 -5.90 -24.27 -16.47
N ASN A 317 -5.88 -23.63 -17.64
CA ASN A 317 -4.99 -23.96 -18.74
C ASN A 317 -3.54 -23.46 -18.49
N ILE A 318 -3.36 -22.22 -18.01
CA ILE A 318 -2.02 -21.59 -17.92
C ILE A 318 -1.27 -21.94 -16.64
N ILE A 319 -1.98 -22.06 -15.48
CA ILE A 319 -1.35 -22.23 -14.17
C ILE A 319 -0.43 -23.45 -14.09
N PRO A 320 -0.78 -24.64 -14.62
CA PRO A 320 0.11 -25.81 -14.52
C PRO A 320 1.45 -25.63 -15.23
N GLN A 321 1.49 -24.85 -16.31
CA GLN A 321 2.74 -24.54 -16.99
C GLN A 321 3.57 -23.56 -16.18
N LEU A 322 2.97 -22.47 -15.69
CA LEU A 322 3.66 -21.44 -14.90
C LEU A 322 4.24 -22.00 -13.59
N LEU A 323 3.53 -22.93 -12.94
CA LEU A 323 4.04 -23.60 -11.73
C LEU A 323 5.26 -24.46 -12.04
N ARG A 324 5.25 -25.23 -13.14
CA ARG A 324 6.42 -26.01 -13.56
C ARG A 324 7.62 -25.14 -13.94
N GLU A 325 7.39 -23.98 -14.53
CA GLU A 325 8.46 -23.03 -14.86
C GLU A 325 9.09 -22.46 -13.59
N ALA A 326 8.27 -22.08 -12.60
CA ALA A 326 8.74 -21.54 -11.32
C ALA A 326 9.49 -22.58 -10.46
N GLU A 327 9.17 -23.87 -10.57
CA GLU A 327 9.88 -24.94 -9.86
C GLU A 327 11.28 -25.21 -10.45
N ASN A 328 11.57 -24.73 -11.67
CA ASN A 328 12.84 -24.94 -12.37
C ASN A 328 13.75 -23.67 -12.35
N GLU A 329 13.25 -22.54 -11.88
CA GLU A 329 14.01 -21.30 -11.63
C GLU A 329 14.61 -21.31 -10.20
#